data_1a6b98426de70f0ff2b810318548a318
#
_entry.id   1a6b98426de70f0ff2b810318548a318
#
_cell.length_a   1.000
_cell.length_b   1.000
_cell.length_c   1.000
_cell.angle_alpha   90.00
_cell.angle_beta   90.00
_cell.angle_gamma   90.00
#
_symmetry.space_group_name_H-M   'P 1'
#
loop_
_entity.id
_entity.type
_entity.pdbx_description
1 polymer ?
#
loop_
_entity_poly.entity_id
_entity_poly.type
_entity_poly.pdbx_seq_one_letter_code
_entity_poly.pdbx_strand_id
1 'polypeptide(L)'
;GVADDKSIYPYVPDMIRFYLGEDPLLHNVPTWQCRKPKELAHVLAHLPELVVKETQGSGGYGMLVGPAASREEIELFRERLKARPEAYIAQPTLSLSTCPTFVESGVAPRHIDLRPFVLSAPDRVRLVPGGLTRVALREGSLVVNSSQGGGTKDTWVVEE
;
A
#
# COMPACT_ATOMS: atom_id res chain seq x y z
N GLY A 1 11.22 -1.01 13.43
CA GLY A 1 10.56 -0.52 14.63
C GLY A 1 9.04 -0.52 14.47
N VAL A 2 8.32 -0.02 15.46
CA VAL A 2 6.83 0.01 15.44
C VAL A 2 6.29 0.75 14.22
N ALA A 3 6.94 1.81 13.77
CA ALA A 3 6.54 2.60 12.61
C ALA A 3 6.66 1.85 11.28
N ASP A 4 7.50 0.82 11.21
CA ASP A 4 7.67 0.01 10.00
C ASP A 4 6.72 -1.19 9.95
N ASP A 5 6.08 -1.52 11.07
CA ASP A 5 5.13 -2.62 11.16
C ASP A 5 3.77 -2.21 10.57
N LYS A 6 3.40 -2.84 9.45
CA LYS A 6 2.14 -2.55 8.76
C LYS A 6 0.90 -2.87 9.60
N SER A 7 1.03 -3.65 10.67
CA SER A 7 -0.09 -3.94 11.58
C SER A 7 -0.49 -2.73 12.47
N ILE A 8 0.33 -1.68 12.50
CA ILE A 8 0.02 -0.41 13.16
C ILE A 8 -0.93 0.46 12.32
N TYR A 9 -0.88 0.34 11.00
CA TYR A 9 -1.64 1.19 10.09
C TYR A 9 -3.15 1.27 10.40
N PRO A 10 -3.86 0.17 10.74
CA PRO A 10 -5.28 0.23 11.10
C PRO A 10 -5.62 1.09 12.32
N TYR A 11 -4.65 1.33 13.20
CA TYR A 11 -4.86 2.11 14.42
C TYR A 11 -4.60 3.61 14.25
N VAL A 12 -4.03 4.04 13.12
CA VAL A 12 -3.70 5.46 12.88
C VAL A 12 -4.92 6.38 13.02
N PRO A 13 -6.11 6.06 12.50
CA PRO A 13 -7.29 6.88 12.73
C PRO A 13 -7.66 7.06 14.20
N ASP A 14 -7.56 6.00 14.98
CA ASP A 14 -7.86 6.05 16.42
C ASP A 14 -6.77 6.80 17.20
N MET A 15 -5.51 6.71 16.78
CA MET A 15 -4.43 7.52 17.33
C MET A 15 -4.66 9.02 17.07
N ILE A 16 -5.09 9.41 15.86
CA ILE A 16 -5.41 10.79 15.53
C ILE A 16 -6.52 11.30 16.45
N ARG A 17 -7.61 10.56 16.60
CA ARG A 17 -8.71 10.95 17.49
C ARG A 17 -8.26 11.05 18.94
N PHE A 18 -7.45 10.10 19.40
CA PHE A 18 -7.01 10.05 20.80
C PHE A 18 -6.04 11.18 21.17
N TYR A 19 -5.03 11.42 20.32
CA TYR A 19 -3.98 12.38 20.64
C TYR A 19 -4.30 13.81 20.19
N LEU A 20 -5.04 13.99 19.10
CA LEU A 20 -5.32 15.30 18.53
C LEU A 20 -6.76 15.76 18.79
N GLY A 21 -7.68 14.86 19.14
CA GLY A 21 -9.10 15.18 19.27
C GLY A 21 -9.79 15.51 17.95
N GLU A 22 -9.21 15.08 16.83
CA GLU A 22 -9.64 15.39 15.46
C GLU A 22 -10.01 14.13 14.71
N ASP A 23 -10.86 14.26 13.70
CA ASP A 23 -11.07 13.18 12.73
C ASP A 23 -9.98 13.20 11.64
N PRO A 24 -9.57 12.01 11.14
CA PRO A 24 -8.61 11.94 10.04
C PRO A 24 -9.08 12.68 8.79
N LEU A 25 -8.24 13.51 8.20
CA LEU A 25 -8.48 14.17 6.90
C LEU A 25 -8.47 13.17 5.74
N LEU A 26 -7.64 12.13 5.84
CA LEU A 26 -7.52 11.09 4.82
C LEU A 26 -8.06 9.77 5.36
N HIS A 27 -8.79 9.05 4.52
CA HIS A 27 -9.30 7.73 4.87
C HIS A 27 -8.21 6.67 4.70
N ASN A 28 -8.00 5.88 5.75
CA ASN A 28 -7.14 4.70 5.65
C ASN A 28 -7.80 3.62 4.79
N VAL A 29 -6.96 2.90 4.06
CA VAL A 29 -7.40 1.67 3.37
C VAL A 29 -7.85 0.64 4.41
N PRO A 30 -9.03 0.02 4.27
CA PRO A 30 -9.45 -1.07 5.14
C PRO A 30 -8.35 -2.13 5.23
N THR A 31 -7.98 -2.51 6.44
CA THR A 31 -6.84 -3.42 6.67
C THR A 31 -7.21 -4.47 7.69
N TRP A 32 -7.14 -5.72 7.28
CA TRP A 32 -7.37 -6.88 8.14
C TRP A 32 -6.05 -7.37 8.73
N GLN A 33 -6.03 -7.56 10.03
CA GLN A 33 -4.91 -8.14 10.76
C GLN A 33 -5.12 -9.65 10.89
N CYS A 34 -4.34 -10.44 10.17
CA CYS A 34 -4.54 -11.90 10.13
C CYS A 34 -4.34 -12.58 11.49
N ARG A 35 -3.66 -11.92 12.44
CA ARG A 35 -3.56 -12.39 13.85
C ARG A 35 -4.91 -12.49 14.58
N LYS A 36 -5.94 -11.82 14.07
CA LYS A 36 -7.29 -11.85 14.65
C LYS A 36 -8.12 -12.92 13.93
N PRO A 37 -8.65 -13.94 14.64
CA PRO A 37 -9.28 -15.11 14.00
C PRO A 37 -10.42 -14.77 13.03
N LYS A 38 -11.26 -13.78 13.37
CA LYS A 38 -12.37 -13.36 12.50
C LYS A 38 -11.86 -12.69 11.21
N GLU A 39 -10.83 -11.86 11.33
CA GLU A 39 -10.22 -11.18 10.19
C GLU A 39 -9.47 -12.18 9.31
N LEU A 40 -8.75 -13.15 9.90
CA LEU A 40 -8.11 -14.24 9.18
C LEU A 40 -9.12 -15.07 8.37
N ALA A 41 -10.24 -15.43 8.98
CA ALA A 41 -11.28 -16.19 8.28
C ALA A 41 -11.81 -15.43 7.04
N HIS A 42 -12.04 -14.12 7.17
CA HIS A 42 -12.41 -13.27 6.05
C HIS A 42 -11.33 -13.26 4.96
N VAL A 43 -10.07 -13.04 5.33
CA VAL A 43 -8.94 -13.00 4.38
C VAL A 43 -8.80 -14.32 3.64
N LEU A 44 -8.88 -15.47 4.33
CA LEU A 44 -8.79 -16.79 3.71
C LEU A 44 -9.91 -17.07 2.71
N ALA A 45 -11.10 -16.51 2.95
CA ALA A 45 -12.24 -16.65 2.04
C ALA A 45 -12.11 -15.79 0.78
N HIS A 46 -11.40 -14.64 0.86
CA HIS A 46 -11.33 -13.63 -0.20
C HIS A 46 -9.93 -13.42 -0.79
N LEU A 47 -8.99 -14.34 -0.58
CA LEU A 47 -7.60 -14.24 -1.07
C LEU A 47 -7.47 -13.80 -2.54
N PRO A 48 -8.30 -14.30 -3.49
CA PRO A 48 -8.21 -13.87 -4.89
C PRO A 48 -8.52 -12.39 -5.14
N GLU A 49 -9.14 -11.70 -4.18
CA GLU A 49 -9.55 -10.30 -4.30
C GLU A 49 -8.64 -9.34 -3.54
N LEU A 50 -7.77 -9.86 -2.70
CA LEU A 50 -7.02 -9.09 -1.71
C LEU A 50 -5.54 -8.96 -2.07
N VAL A 51 -4.91 -7.93 -1.50
CA VAL A 51 -3.46 -7.82 -1.41
C VAL A 51 -3.04 -8.22 0.00
N VAL A 52 -2.23 -9.27 0.11
CA VAL A 52 -1.68 -9.75 1.39
C VAL A 52 -0.22 -9.33 1.48
N LYS A 53 0.18 -8.79 2.64
CA LYS A 53 1.53 -8.25 2.87
C LYS A 53 2.08 -8.77 4.19
N GLU A 54 3.38 -9.07 4.21
CA GLU A 54 4.08 -9.27 5.48
C GLU A 54 4.11 -7.98 6.30
N THR A 55 3.89 -8.08 7.62
CA THR A 55 3.88 -6.92 8.53
C THR A 55 5.20 -6.15 8.50
N GLN A 56 6.32 -6.85 8.42
CA GLN A 56 7.67 -6.29 8.42
C GLN A 56 8.40 -6.35 7.07
N GLY A 57 7.73 -6.84 6.01
CA GLY A 57 8.30 -6.91 4.66
C GLY A 57 8.43 -5.53 4.00
N SER A 58 9.35 -5.39 3.05
CA SER A 58 9.56 -4.17 2.26
C SER A 58 9.80 -4.48 0.77
N GLY A 59 9.75 -3.46 -0.08
CA GLY A 59 10.09 -3.59 -1.50
C GLY A 59 9.09 -4.38 -2.36
N GLY A 60 7.94 -4.79 -1.81
CA GLY A 60 6.95 -5.63 -2.51
C GLY A 60 7.31 -7.11 -2.56
N TYR A 61 8.37 -7.53 -1.86
CA TYR A 61 8.69 -8.94 -1.68
C TYR A 61 7.78 -9.58 -0.63
N GLY A 62 7.47 -10.88 -0.80
CA GLY A 62 6.60 -11.59 0.14
C GLY A 62 5.14 -11.12 0.14
N MET A 63 4.68 -10.51 -0.96
CA MET A 63 3.34 -9.97 -1.13
C MET A 63 2.55 -10.84 -2.12
N LEU A 64 1.26 -11.05 -1.84
CA LEU A 64 0.30 -11.61 -2.78
C LEU A 64 -0.58 -10.48 -3.33
N VAL A 65 -0.70 -10.39 -4.65
CA VAL A 65 -1.72 -9.57 -5.31
C VAL A 65 -2.75 -10.55 -5.89
N GLY A 66 -3.80 -10.82 -5.13
CA GLY A 66 -4.78 -11.87 -5.42
C GLY A 66 -5.31 -11.89 -6.86
N PRO A 67 -5.77 -10.75 -7.43
CA PRO A 67 -6.26 -10.70 -8.80
C PRO A 67 -5.23 -11.04 -9.89
N ALA A 68 -3.95 -10.95 -9.58
CA ALA A 68 -2.84 -11.26 -10.51
C ALA A 68 -2.15 -12.60 -10.20
N ALA A 69 -2.54 -13.26 -9.12
CA ALA A 69 -1.90 -14.46 -8.63
C ALA A 69 -2.45 -15.74 -9.31
N SER A 70 -1.58 -16.72 -9.51
CA SER A 70 -1.99 -18.04 -9.92
C SER A 70 -2.72 -18.79 -8.78
N ARG A 71 -3.41 -19.85 -9.13
CA ARG A 71 -4.09 -20.70 -8.13
C ARG A 71 -3.10 -21.31 -7.14
N GLU A 72 -1.93 -21.70 -7.62
CA GLU A 72 -0.86 -22.28 -6.81
C GLU A 72 -0.31 -21.25 -5.82
N GLU A 73 -0.13 -20.00 -6.22
CA GLU A 73 0.32 -18.92 -5.35
C GLU A 73 -0.72 -18.62 -4.26
N ILE A 74 -2.00 -18.59 -4.61
CA ILE A 74 -3.10 -18.41 -3.64
C ILE A 74 -3.09 -19.51 -2.59
N GLU A 75 -2.97 -20.79 -2.99
CA GLU A 75 -2.92 -21.91 -2.04
C GLU A 75 -1.65 -21.86 -1.18
N LEU A 76 -0.51 -21.52 -1.74
CA LEU A 76 0.73 -21.32 -0.97
C LEU A 76 0.56 -20.23 0.10
N PHE A 77 -0.05 -19.09 -0.25
CA PHE A 77 -0.32 -18.02 0.71
C PHE A 77 -1.36 -18.43 1.75
N ARG A 78 -2.36 -19.22 1.38
CA ARG A 78 -3.33 -19.80 2.31
C ARG A 78 -2.65 -20.59 3.42
N GLU A 79 -1.70 -21.43 3.07
CA GLU A 79 -0.95 -22.23 4.05
C GLU A 79 -0.01 -21.35 4.90
N ARG A 80 0.64 -20.34 4.31
CA ARG A 80 1.47 -19.38 5.05
C ARG A 80 0.66 -18.61 6.09
N LEU A 81 -0.53 -18.13 5.72
CA LEU A 81 -1.44 -17.40 6.61
C LEU A 81 -1.93 -18.26 7.77
N LYS A 82 -2.24 -19.53 7.53
CA LYS A 82 -2.60 -20.47 8.59
C LYS A 82 -1.44 -20.77 9.54
N ALA A 83 -0.22 -20.88 9.00
CA ALA A 83 0.96 -21.22 9.77
C ALA A 83 1.48 -20.07 10.65
N ARG A 84 1.40 -18.82 10.17
CA ARG A 84 1.90 -17.63 10.86
C ARG A 84 1.00 -16.42 10.64
N PRO A 85 -0.25 -16.44 11.13
CA PRO A 85 -1.21 -15.36 10.87
C PRO A 85 -0.75 -13.99 11.40
N GLU A 86 0.03 -13.96 12.47
CA GLU A 86 0.55 -12.70 13.06
C GLU A 86 1.52 -11.97 12.14
N ALA A 87 2.14 -12.65 11.19
CA ALA A 87 3.11 -12.08 10.27
C ALA A 87 2.46 -11.34 9.08
N TYR A 88 1.13 -11.33 8.97
CA TYR A 88 0.45 -10.81 7.79
C TYR A 88 -0.68 -9.85 8.09
N ILE A 89 -0.86 -8.90 7.16
CA ILE A 89 -2.07 -8.10 6.99
C ILE A 89 -2.63 -8.31 5.57
N ALA A 90 -3.90 -7.99 5.39
CA ALA A 90 -4.51 -7.95 4.07
C ALA A 90 -5.29 -6.65 3.85
N GLN A 91 -5.38 -6.23 2.61
CA GLN A 91 -6.10 -5.03 2.18
C GLN A 91 -6.88 -5.35 0.89
N PRO A 92 -7.95 -4.62 0.57
CA PRO A 92 -8.58 -4.73 -0.73
C PRO A 92 -7.59 -4.32 -1.82
N THR A 93 -7.71 -4.90 -3.01
CA THR A 93 -6.97 -4.43 -4.17
C THR A 93 -7.51 -3.07 -4.59
N LEU A 94 -6.64 -2.06 -4.62
CA LEU A 94 -7.00 -0.70 -5.01
C LEU A 94 -6.76 -0.52 -6.51
N SER A 95 -7.68 0.19 -7.17
CA SER A 95 -7.44 0.74 -8.49
C SER A 95 -6.65 2.04 -8.32
N LEU A 96 -5.34 1.99 -8.60
CA LEU A 96 -4.49 3.18 -8.56
C LEU A 96 -4.87 4.14 -9.69
N SER A 97 -4.72 5.44 -9.44
CA SER A 97 -4.82 6.47 -10.47
C SER A 97 -3.83 6.22 -11.60
N THR A 98 -4.13 6.72 -12.79
CA THR A 98 -3.22 6.67 -13.93
C THR A 98 -2.81 8.09 -14.35
N CYS A 99 -1.62 8.18 -14.97
CA CYS A 99 -1.09 9.41 -15.52
C CYS A 99 -0.46 9.12 -16.88
N PRO A 100 -0.57 10.05 -17.87
CA PRO A 100 0.16 9.94 -19.13
C PRO A 100 1.66 9.77 -18.86
N THR A 101 2.24 8.72 -19.40
CA THR A 101 3.64 8.36 -19.16
C THR A 101 4.32 8.05 -20.49
N PHE A 102 5.53 8.56 -20.67
CA PHE A 102 6.34 8.28 -21.86
C PHE A 102 6.85 6.84 -21.79
N VAL A 103 6.56 6.06 -22.81
CA VAL A 103 6.97 4.67 -23.00
C VAL A 103 7.51 4.49 -24.41
N GLU A 104 8.12 3.36 -24.71
CA GLU A 104 8.72 3.12 -26.04
C GLU A 104 7.76 3.35 -27.22
N SER A 105 6.48 3.04 -27.04
CA SER A 105 5.43 3.23 -28.06
C SER A 105 4.83 4.65 -28.10
N GLY A 106 5.37 5.61 -27.32
CA GLY A 106 4.84 6.99 -27.22
C GLY A 106 4.32 7.33 -25.83
N VAL A 107 3.13 7.90 -25.71
CA VAL A 107 2.51 8.25 -24.43
C VAL A 107 1.37 7.29 -24.13
N ALA A 108 1.42 6.63 -22.97
CA ALA A 108 0.39 5.69 -22.52
C ALA A 108 0.03 5.91 -21.04
N PRO A 109 -1.20 5.56 -20.60
CA PRO A 109 -1.56 5.63 -19.19
C PRO A 109 -0.77 4.57 -18.39
N ARG A 110 -0.25 4.98 -17.24
CA ARG A 110 0.41 4.09 -16.29
C ARG A 110 -0.05 4.41 -14.86
N HIS A 111 -0.19 3.37 -14.05
CA HIS A 111 -0.54 3.52 -12.65
C HIS A 111 0.54 4.26 -11.87
N ILE A 112 0.10 5.10 -10.95
CA ILE A 112 0.97 5.95 -10.13
C ILE A 112 0.60 5.90 -8.66
N ASP A 113 1.56 6.20 -7.79
CA ASP A 113 1.33 6.57 -6.39
C ASP A 113 2.12 7.84 -6.02
N LEU A 114 1.49 8.71 -5.23
CA LEU A 114 2.13 9.92 -4.70
C LEU A 114 2.86 9.58 -3.39
N ARG A 115 4.08 10.06 -3.25
CA ARG A 115 4.94 9.98 -2.06
C ARG A 115 5.24 11.38 -1.54
N PRO A 116 4.39 11.98 -0.68
CA PRO A 116 4.65 13.28 -0.09
C PRO A 116 5.77 13.20 0.95
N PHE A 117 6.48 14.31 1.15
CA PHE A 117 7.49 14.45 2.19
C PHE A 117 6.93 15.26 3.35
N VAL A 118 6.89 14.65 4.54
CA VAL A 118 6.44 15.28 5.77
C VAL A 118 7.64 15.47 6.70
N LEU A 119 7.91 16.73 7.04
CA LEU A 119 8.98 17.12 7.96
C LEU A 119 8.38 17.35 9.34
N SER A 120 8.71 16.50 10.29
CA SER A 120 8.21 16.57 11.66
C SER A 120 9.29 17.07 12.61
N ALA A 121 8.97 18.09 13.39
CA ALA A 121 9.77 18.61 14.50
C ALA A 121 8.91 18.65 15.78
N PRO A 122 9.49 18.82 16.97
CA PRO A 122 8.74 18.83 18.23
C PRO A 122 7.64 19.90 18.30
N ASP A 123 7.86 21.03 17.64
CA ASP A 123 7.01 22.22 17.67
C ASP A 123 6.17 22.42 16.39
N ARG A 124 6.44 21.66 15.34
CA ARG A 124 5.75 21.84 14.04
C ARG A 124 5.87 20.66 13.11
N VAL A 125 4.88 20.52 12.23
CA VAL A 125 4.89 19.62 11.08
C VAL A 125 4.79 20.47 9.80
N ARG A 126 5.61 20.16 8.80
CA ARG A 126 5.59 20.80 7.48
C ARG A 126 5.46 19.77 6.38
N LEU A 127 4.58 20.05 5.44
CA LEU A 127 4.49 19.31 4.19
C LEU A 127 5.29 20.05 3.12
N VAL A 128 6.17 19.35 2.42
CA VAL A 128 6.89 19.93 1.27
C VAL A 128 5.88 20.15 0.13
N PRO A 129 5.86 21.33 -0.53
CA PRO A 129 4.94 21.62 -1.62
C PRO A 129 5.35 20.86 -2.90
N GLY A 130 5.14 19.57 -2.91
CA GLY A 130 5.52 18.65 -3.97
C GLY A 130 5.74 17.25 -3.43
N GLY A 131 6.22 16.36 -4.26
CA GLY A 131 6.48 14.99 -3.86
C GLY A 131 7.11 14.16 -4.96
N LEU A 132 7.48 12.94 -4.63
CA LEU A 132 7.85 11.91 -5.57
C LEU A 132 6.59 11.13 -5.97
N THR A 133 6.34 11.02 -7.26
CA THR A 133 5.34 10.09 -7.80
C THR A 133 6.05 8.88 -8.38
N ARG A 134 5.69 7.68 -7.93
CA ARG A 134 6.15 6.44 -8.54
C ARG A 134 5.21 6.01 -9.66
N VAL A 135 5.76 5.37 -10.67
CA VAL A 135 5.05 4.97 -11.90
C VAL A 135 5.31 3.50 -12.16
N ALA A 136 4.25 2.72 -12.40
CA ALA A 136 4.37 1.37 -12.92
C ALA A 136 4.64 1.43 -14.43
N LEU A 137 5.87 1.18 -14.86
CA LEU A 137 6.22 1.27 -16.30
C LEU A 137 5.60 0.12 -17.11
N ARG A 138 5.39 -1.05 -16.47
CA ARG A 138 4.71 -2.17 -17.11
C ARG A 138 3.20 -1.93 -17.15
N GLU A 139 2.60 -2.16 -18.32
CA GLU A 139 1.16 -2.01 -18.53
C GLU A 139 0.35 -2.92 -17.59
N GLY A 140 -0.71 -2.36 -17.00
CA GLY A 140 -1.60 -3.08 -16.08
C GLY A 140 -1.01 -3.40 -14.70
N SER A 141 0.30 -3.15 -14.48
CA SER A 141 0.92 -3.41 -13.17
C SER A 141 0.44 -2.41 -12.13
N LEU A 142 0.05 -2.92 -10.95
CA LEU A 142 -0.23 -2.12 -9.74
C LEU A 142 1.03 -1.96 -8.86
N VAL A 143 2.15 -2.58 -9.24
CA VAL A 143 3.41 -2.48 -8.48
C VAL A 143 4.24 -1.34 -9.05
N VAL A 144 4.37 -0.28 -8.30
CA VAL A 144 5.07 0.96 -8.68
C VAL A 144 6.49 1.06 -8.11
N ASN A 145 6.97 0.03 -7.41
CA ASN A 145 8.30 0.04 -6.80
C ASN A 145 9.43 0.03 -7.83
N SER A 146 10.41 0.93 -7.65
CA SER A 146 11.60 0.99 -8.51
C SER A 146 12.42 -0.30 -8.50
N SER A 147 12.44 -1.04 -7.38
CA SER A 147 13.08 -2.37 -7.29
C SER A 147 12.43 -3.44 -8.17
N GLN A 148 11.24 -3.19 -8.69
CA GLN A 148 10.50 -4.06 -9.61
C GLN A 148 10.25 -3.41 -10.97
N GLY A 149 11.15 -2.53 -11.41
CA GLY A 149 11.08 -1.88 -12.71
C GLY A 149 10.12 -0.69 -12.78
N GLY A 150 9.76 -0.10 -11.64
CA GLY A 150 9.00 1.16 -11.60
C GLY A 150 9.86 2.38 -11.92
N GLY A 151 9.23 3.40 -12.49
CA GLY A 151 9.83 4.72 -12.74
C GLY A 151 9.39 5.76 -11.72
N THR A 152 9.85 7.00 -11.93
CA THR A 152 9.53 8.14 -11.08
C THR A 152 9.12 9.35 -11.90
N LYS A 153 8.28 10.22 -11.32
CA LYS A 153 7.93 11.55 -11.79
C LYS A 153 8.02 12.51 -10.63
N ASP A 154 8.41 13.75 -10.89
CA ASP A 154 8.26 14.83 -9.93
C ASP A 154 6.80 15.27 -9.88
N THR A 155 6.35 15.65 -8.68
CA THR A 155 5.02 16.24 -8.47
C THR A 155 5.18 17.62 -7.88
N TRP A 156 4.61 18.59 -8.53
CA TRP A 156 4.62 19.98 -8.10
C TRP A 156 3.21 20.40 -7.67
N VAL A 157 3.14 21.08 -6.55
CA VAL A 157 1.92 21.78 -6.13
C VAL A 157 2.00 23.19 -6.69
N VAL A 158 1.08 23.53 -7.57
CA VAL A 158 0.98 24.87 -8.15
C VAL A 158 -0.10 25.66 -7.43
N GLU A 159 0.14 26.95 -7.17
CA GLU A 159 -0.88 27.89 -6.71
C GLU A 159 -1.78 28.23 -7.89
N GLU A 160 -3.10 28.36 -7.64
CA GLU A 160 -4.08 28.83 -8.62
C GLU A 160 -4.00 30.35 -8.79
#